data_1309faa0b4485d8119f40703d900905d
#
_entry.id   1309faa0b4485d8119f40703d900905d
#
_cell.length_a   1.000
_cell.length_b   1.000
_cell.length_c   1.000
_cell.angle_alpha   90.00
_cell.angle_beta   90.00
_cell.angle_gamma   90.00
#
_symmetry.space_group_name_H-M   'P 1'
#
loop_
_entity.id
_entity.type
_entity.pdbx_description
1 polymer ?
#
loop_
_entity_poly.entity_id
_entity_poly.type
_entity_poly.pdbx_seq_one_letter_code
_entity_poly.pdbx_strand_id
1 'polypeptide(L)'
;MNTKLASGHEVEDMSEEWLARMEQEQTLYNKGMVRLRPGGWLYPTLFTKYADAIYNYKFTEGDVLVMGMPRSGTTWMLELVWTMLHNPDLNQRGNLPIFIRAPHIE
;
A
#
# COMPACT_ATOMS: atom_id res chain seq x y z
N MET A 1 11.59 -9.33 16.80
CA MET A 1 11.00 -10.64 16.53
C MET A 1 11.06 -10.90 15.03
N ASN A 2 11.85 -11.88 14.62
CA ASN A 2 12.01 -12.18 13.19
C ASN A 2 10.82 -13.03 12.71
N THR A 3 9.82 -12.36 12.19
CA THR A 3 8.68 -13.04 11.57
C THR A 3 8.96 -13.25 10.08
N LYS A 4 8.81 -14.48 9.61
CA LYS A 4 8.94 -14.80 8.20
C LYS A 4 7.57 -14.70 7.52
N LEU A 5 7.51 -13.96 6.42
CA LEU A 5 6.30 -13.80 5.62
C LEU A 5 6.14 -14.94 4.61
N ALA A 6 4.93 -15.13 4.10
CA ALA A 6 4.62 -16.11 3.06
C ALA A 6 5.47 -15.93 1.79
N SER A 7 5.87 -14.70 1.50
CA SER A 7 6.77 -14.36 0.39
C SER A 7 8.23 -14.83 0.58
N GLY A 8 8.57 -15.32 1.77
CA GLY A 8 9.94 -15.69 2.15
C GLY A 8 10.77 -14.55 2.74
N HIS A 9 10.25 -13.33 2.74
CA HIS A 9 10.94 -12.20 3.39
C HIS A 9 10.87 -12.31 4.91
N GLU A 10 11.92 -11.81 5.55
CA GLU A 10 11.97 -11.71 7.01
C GLU A 10 11.70 -10.27 7.45
N VAL A 11 10.89 -10.15 8.49
CA VAL A 11 10.57 -8.87 9.11
C VAL A 11 11.59 -8.55 10.19
N GLU A 12 12.29 -7.45 10.05
CA GLU A 12 13.27 -6.93 11.01
C GLU A 12 12.73 -5.65 11.66
N ASP A 13 12.70 -5.64 12.98
CA ASP A 13 12.33 -4.43 13.73
C ASP A 13 13.43 -3.37 13.60
N MET A 14 13.01 -2.12 13.51
CA MET A 14 13.94 -0.99 13.49
C MET A 14 14.47 -0.71 14.89
N SER A 15 15.71 -0.19 14.99
CA SER A 15 16.29 0.20 16.29
C SER A 15 15.48 1.30 16.96
N GLU A 16 15.51 1.34 18.29
CA GLU A 16 14.83 2.39 19.07
C GLU A 16 15.33 3.78 18.70
N GLU A 17 16.64 3.90 18.44
CA GLU A 17 17.26 5.18 18.02
C GLU A 17 16.70 5.64 16.67
N TRP A 18 16.56 4.72 15.71
CA TRP A 18 15.99 5.03 14.41
C TRP A 18 14.51 5.46 14.51
N LEU A 19 13.73 4.73 15.31
CA LEU A 19 12.31 5.06 15.54
C LEU A 19 12.14 6.42 16.22
N ALA A 20 12.96 6.72 17.23
CA ALA A 20 12.94 8.02 17.91
C ALA A 20 13.26 9.17 16.95
N ARG A 21 14.23 8.98 16.07
CA ARG A 21 14.57 9.96 15.05
C ARG A 21 13.43 10.16 14.03
N MET A 22 12.80 9.10 13.58
CA MET A 22 11.65 9.18 12.68
C MET A 22 10.45 9.88 13.31
N GLU A 23 10.21 9.68 14.59
CA GLU A 23 9.14 10.37 15.32
C GLU A 23 9.36 11.88 15.36
N GLN A 24 10.61 12.32 15.46
CA GLN A 24 10.95 13.74 15.41
C GLN A 24 10.86 14.35 14.02
N GLU A 25 11.24 13.60 12.99
CA GLU A 25 11.33 14.09 11.61
C GLU A 25 10.01 13.93 10.83
N GLN A 26 9.21 12.92 11.14
CA GLN A 26 7.98 12.62 10.42
C GLN A 26 6.85 12.17 11.35
N THR A 27 5.86 12.99 11.49
CA THR A 27 4.70 12.71 12.35
C THR A 27 3.71 11.69 11.77
N LEU A 28 3.75 11.42 10.46
CA LEU A 28 2.80 10.53 9.79
C LEU A 28 3.04 9.03 10.06
N TYR A 29 4.25 8.64 10.41
CA TYR A 29 4.65 7.25 10.63
C TYR A 29 4.99 6.94 12.07
N ASN A 30 4.29 7.60 12.99
CA ASN A 30 4.51 7.45 14.44
C ASN A 30 4.15 6.06 15.02
N LYS A 31 3.56 5.19 14.21
CA LYS A 31 3.17 3.82 14.63
C LYS A 31 4.24 2.75 14.37
N GLY A 32 5.42 3.20 13.97
CA GLY A 32 6.56 2.33 13.74
C GLY A 32 6.70 1.82 12.31
N MET A 33 7.92 1.44 12.01
CA MET A 33 8.33 0.89 10.72
C MET A 33 9.07 -0.42 10.92
N VAL A 34 9.05 -1.26 9.92
CA VAL A 34 9.81 -2.50 9.84
C VAL A 34 10.63 -2.53 8.56
N ARG A 35 11.68 -3.35 8.54
CA ARG A 35 12.48 -3.59 7.36
C ARG A 35 12.28 -5.02 6.89
N LEU A 36 12.10 -5.21 5.59
CA LEU A 36 12.02 -6.53 4.99
C LEU A 36 13.38 -6.95 4.44
N ARG A 37 13.83 -8.15 4.81
CA ARG A 37 15.04 -8.77 4.27
C ARG A 37 14.68 -9.93 3.31
N PRO A 38 15.47 -10.15 2.25
CA PRO A 38 16.70 -9.44 1.89
C PRO A 38 16.48 -8.02 1.30
N GLY A 39 16.43 -7.37 0.62
CA GLY A 39 16.17 -6.09 -0.04
C GLY A 39 16.27 -4.83 0.83
N GLY A 40 15.93 -4.93 2.10
CA GLY A 40 15.99 -3.79 3.02
C GLY A 40 14.85 -2.78 2.86
N TRP A 41 13.73 -3.18 2.27
CA TRP A 41 12.55 -2.35 2.05
C TRP A 41 11.89 -1.96 3.36
N LEU A 42 11.55 -0.68 3.49
CA LEU A 42 10.87 -0.14 4.67
C LEU A 42 9.37 -0.12 4.45
N TYR A 43 8.63 -0.65 5.41
CA TYR A 43 7.18 -0.65 5.44
C TYR A 43 6.64 -0.24 6.81
N PRO A 44 5.45 0.38 6.87
CA PRO A 44 4.77 0.57 8.15
C PRO A 44 4.56 -0.78 8.85
N THR A 45 4.66 -0.80 10.18
CA THR A 45 4.45 -2.04 10.97
C THR A 45 3.08 -2.66 10.69
N LEU A 46 2.07 -1.85 10.42
CA LEU A 46 0.73 -2.33 10.07
C LEU A 46 0.72 -3.25 8.84
N PHE A 47 1.64 -3.03 7.89
CA PHE A 47 1.76 -3.86 6.68
C PHE A 47 1.93 -5.34 7.00
N THR A 48 2.62 -5.68 8.10
CA THR A 48 2.87 -7.08 8.48
C THR A 48 1.59 -7.87 8.73
N LYS A 49 0.49 -7.20 9.09
CA LYS A 49 -0.82 -7.84 9.29
C LYS A 49 -1.47 -8.31 7.99
N TYR A 50 -1.16 -7.65 6.90
CA TYR A 50 -1.81 -7.87 5.61
C TYR A 50 -0.87 -8.46 4.56
N ALA A 51 0.43 -8.50 4.85
CA ALA A 51 1.46 -8.90 3.90
C ALA A 51 1.18 -10.27 3.26
N ASP A 52 0.81 -11.25 4.06
CA ASP A 52 0.54 -12.61 3.56
C ASP A 52 -0.75 -12.66 2.73
N ALA A 53 -1.78 -11.92 3.13
CA ALA A 53 -3.01 -11.81 2.37
C ALA A 53 -2.79 -11.14 1.01
N ILE A 54 -1.97 -10.07 0.99
CA ILE A 54 -1.59 -9.38 -0.24
C ILE A 54 -0.78 -10.31 -1.15
N TYR A 55 0.20 -11.01 -0.58
CA TYR A 55 1.04 -11.93 -1.34
C TYR A 55 0.24 -13.08 -1.97
N ASN A 56 -0.73 -13.61 -1.24
CA ASN A 56 -1.59 -14.72 -1.69
C ASN A 56 -2.82 -14.26 -2.48
N TYR A 57 -3.02 -12.94 -2.64
CA TYR A 57 -4.14 -12.41 -3.39
C TYR A 57 -4.09 -12.89 -4.85
N LYS A 58 -5.23 -13.39 -5.32
CA LYS A 58 -5.35 -13.88 -6.70
C LYS A 58 -6.18 -12.91 -7.52
N PHE A 59 -5.55 -12.32 -8.50
CA PHE A 59 -6.25 -11.48 -9.46
C PHE A 59 -7.13 -12.34 -10.37
N THR A 60 -8.26 -11.78 -10.76
CA THR A 60 -9.17 -12.37 -11.74
C THR A 60 -9.06 -11.65 -13.07
N GLU A 61 -9.57 -12.27 -14.13
CA GLU A 61 -9.60 -11.64 -15.44
C GLU A 61 -10.37 -10.31 -15.38
N GLY A 62 -9.79 -9.26 -15.94
CA GLY A 62 -10.37 -7.92 -15.93
C GLY A 62 -9.95 -7.05 -14.75
N ASP A 63 -9.28 -7.60 -13.74
CA ASP A 63 -8.71 -6.78 -12.67
C ASP A 63 -7.63 -5.85 -13.21
N VAL A 64 -7.62 -4.62 -12.70
CA VAL A 64 -6.57 -3.65 -13.01
C VAL A 64 -5.92 -3.20 -11.70
N LEU A 65 -4.61 -3.37 -11.63
CA LEU A 65 -3.81 -2.91 -10.51
C LEU A 65 -3.07 -1.64 -10.88
N VAL A 66 -3.34 -0.57 -10.14
CA VAL A 66 -2.60 0.70 -10.27
C VAL A 66 -1.54 0.76 -9.17
N MET A 67 -0.28 0.78 -9.59
CA MET A 67 0.87 0.87 -8.68
C MET A 67 1.55 2.23 -8.86
N GLY A 68 1.87 2.88 -7.75
CA GLY A 68 2.56 4.16 -7.79
C GLY A 68 3.28 4.45 -6.49
N MET A 69 4.31 5.26 -6.59
CA MET A 69 4.99 5.81 -5.41
C MET A 69 4.09 6.86 -4.73
N PRO A 70 4.17 7.01 -3.42
CA PRO A 70 3.43 8.06 -2.72
C PRO A 70 3.62 9.42 -3.39
N ARG A 71 2.52 10.16 -3.58
CA ARG A 71 2.49 11.49 -4.19
C ARG A 71 3.00 11.57 -5.63
N SER A 72 2.85 10.49 -6.39
CA SER A 72 3.24 10.43 -7.80
C SER A 72 2.06 10.55 -8.79
N GLY A 73 0.88 10.91 -8.30
CA GLY A 73 -0.34 11.03 -9.13
C GLY A 73 -1.17 9.76 -9.19
N THR A 74 -1.00 8.84 -8.25
CA THR A 74 -1.76 7.58 -8.18
C THR A 74 -3.27 7.81 -8.11
N THR A 75 -3.72 8.81 -7.34
CA THR A 75 -5.14 9.17 -7.24
C THR A 75 -5.71 9.60 -8.59
N TRP A 76 -4.98 10.38 -9.36
CA TRP A 76 -5.36 10.76 -10.72
C TRP A 76 -5.48 9.56 -11.64
N MET A 77 -4.51 8.66 -11.56
CA MET A 77 -4.51 7.45 -12.39
C MET A 77 -5.69 6.54 -12.03
N LEU A 78 -6.01 6.38 -10.76
CA LEU A 78 -7.17 5.64 -10.30
C LEU A 78 -8.48 6.21 -10.87
N GLU A 79 -8.65 7.53 -10.85
CA GLU A 79 -9.82 8.19 -11.43
C GLU A 79 -9.91 7.96 -12.95
N LEU A 80 -8.80 8.08 -13.66
CA LEU A 80 -8.75 7.85 -15.10
C LEU A 80 -9.10 6.41 -15.45
N VAL A 81 -8.47 5.45 -14.80
CA VAL A 81 -8.70 4.02 -15.06
C VAL A 81 -10.13 3.63 -14.70
N TRP A 82 -10.63 4.05 -13.54
CA TRP A 82 -12.00 3.78 -13.15
C TRP A 82 -13.00 4.35 -14.16
N THR A 83 -12.80 5.60 -14.61
CA THR A 83 -13.66 6.25 -15.58
C THR A 83 -13.67 5.51 -16.92
N MET A 84 -12.50 5.08 -17.39
CA MET A 84 -12.39 4.33 -18.64
C MET A 84 -13.12 2.98 -18.59
N LEU A 85 -13.08 2.31 -17.43
CA LEU A 85 -13.68 0.99 -17.25
C LEU A 85 -15.19 1.03 -16.97
N HIS A 86 -15.64 2.02 -16.20
CA HIS A 86 -17.00 2.03 -15.64
C HIS A 86 -17.87 3.19 -16.10
N ASN A 87 -17.29 4.24 -16.65
CA ASN A 87 -18.01 5.44 -17.06
C ASN A 87 -17.39 6.09 -18.30
N PRO A 88 -17.14 5.32 -19.38
CA PRO A 88 -16.43 5.84 -20.57
C PRO A 88 -17.17 7.01 -21.25
N ASP A 89 -18.49 7.04 -21.16
CA ASP A 89 -19.32 8.08 -21.76
C ASP A 89 -19.55 9.29 -20.85
N LEU A 90 -18.97 9.31 -19.66
CA LEU A 90 -19.08 10.36 -18.66
C LEU A 90 -20.52 10.69 -18.23
N ASN A 91 -21.42 9.73 -18.33
CA ASN A 91 -22.83 9.89 -18.02
C ASN A 91 -23.15 9.81 -16.52
N GLN A 92 -22.26 9.20 -15.76
CA GLN A 92 -22.42 9.03 -14.32
C GLN A 92 -21.61 10.07 -13.57
N ARG A 93 -22.25 10.74 -12.63
CA ARG A 93 -21.52 11.53 -11.64
C ARG A 93 -21.08 10.61 -10.53
N GLY A 94 -19.76 10.59 -10.24
CA GLY A 94 -19.22 9.81 -9.15
C GLY A 94 -19.76 10.31 -7.80
N ASN A 95 -20.66 9.55 -7.19
CA ASN A 95 -21.22 9.86 -5.88
C ASN A 95 -20.35 9.33 -4.74
N LEU A 96 -19.43 8.43 -5.04
CA LEU A 96 -18.54 7.80 -4.06
C LEU A 96 -17.09 8.27 -4.24
N PRO A 97 -16.36 8.49 -3.14
CA PRO A 97 -14.93 8.78 -3.20
C PRO A 97 -14.16 7.70 -3.95
N ILE A 98 -13.07 8.07 -4.61
CA ILE A 98 -12.25 7.13 -5.38
C ILE A 98 -11.73 5.96 -4.52
N PHE A 99 -11.41 6.18 -3.26
CA PHE A 99 -10.91 5.12 -2.36
C PHE A 99 -11.97 4.05 -2.02
N ILE A 100 -13.25 4.35 -2.23
CA ILE A 100 -14.33 3.35 -2.11
C ILE A 100 -14.53 2.63 -3.43
N ARG A 101 -14.44 3.33 -4.56
CA ARG A 101 -14.59 2.77 -5.90
C ARG A 101 -13.39 1.91 -6.31
N ALA A 102 -12.20 2.30 -5.88
CA ALA A 102 -10.92 1.63 -6.13
C ALA A 102 -10.12 1.54 -4.83
N PRO A 103 -10.42 0.56 -3.95
CA PRO A 103 -9.79 0.46 -2.65
C PRO A 103 -8.32 0.07 -2.75
N HIS A 104 -7.54 0.52 -1.76
CA HIS A 104 -6.16 0.08 -1.59
C HIS A 104 -6.13 -1.39 -1.14
N ILE A 105 -5.15 -2.16 -1.63
CA ILE A 105 -4.89 -3.52 -1.15
C ILE A 105 -3.94 -3.55 0.05
N GLU A 106 -3.17 -2.50 0.28
CA GLU A 106 -2.22 -2.36 1.40
C GLU A 106 -2.74 -1.50 2.54
#